data_69d62e5d83a6f09b9c604b569d37647b
#
_entry.id   69d62e5d83a6f09b9c604b569d37647b
#
_cell.length_a   1.000
_cell.length_b   1.000
_cell.length_c   1.000
_cell.angle_alpha   90.00
_cell.angle_beta   90.00
_cell.angle_gamma   90.00
#
_symmetry.space_group_name_H-M   'P 1'
#
loop_
_entity.id
_entity.type
_entity.pdbx_description
1 polymer ?
#
loop_
_entity_poly.entity_id
_entity_poly.type
_entity_poly.pdbx_seq_one_letter_code
_entity_poly.pdbx_strand_id
1 'polypeptide(L)'
;SITSPYTPSEITEAIIKVLHANTFRCDVSIRVTLFVDGEGGWSSSNPVNMFIAPIAKPRSDINLENGKKGMISSFERINDHSMPPRAKVGANYINSRYAYLEAQSLSFDFPIMLDRMGKVSESSGSCLMMLRDGVLVTPPNTASIVESITRNTLLELSKKFNHTTEVRSVDKAELYLADEIFLCGTS
;
A
#
# COMPACT_ATOMS: atom_id res chain seq x y z
N SER A 1 -10.30 -7.89 -17.29
CA SER A 1 -10.29 -6.71 -16.40
C SER A 1 -11.72 -6.25 -16.15
N ILE A 2 -12.01 -5.81 -14.93
CA ILE A 2 -13.30 -5.19 -14.60
C ILE A 2 -13.28 -3.75 -15.13
N THR A 3 -14.30 -3.38 -15.92
CA THR A 3 -14.48 -2.00 -16.37
C THR A 3 -15.50 -1.33 -15.46
N SER A 4 -15.15 -0.18 -14.89
CA SER A 4 -16.07 0.58 -14.05
C SER A 4 -17.22 1.13 -14.89
N PRO A 5 -18.49 0.87 -14.52
CA PRO A 5 -19.62 1.54 -15.12
C PRO A 5 -19.84 2.96 -14.53
N TYR A 6 -19.10 3.32 -13.50
CA TYR A 6 -19.23 4.59 -12.78
C TYR A 6 -18.15 5.57 -13.21
N THR A 7 -18.56 6.82 -13.42
CA THR A 7 -17.65 7.94 -13.67
C THR A 7 -16.98 8.42 -12.36
N PRO A 8 -15.84 9.10 -12.42
CA PRO A 8 -15.22 9.70 -11.22
C PRO A 8 -16.16 10.66 -10.47
N SER A 9 -17.02 11.39 -11.19
CA SER A 9 -18.01 12.31 -10.57
C SER A 9 -19.04 11.55 -9.74
N GLU A 10 -19.63 10.49 -10.31
CA GLU A 10 -20.61 9.65 -9.60
C GLU A 10 -20.00 8.99 -8.35
N ILE A 11 -18.76 8.52 -8.45
CA ILE A 11 -18.04 7.98 -7.29
C ILE A 11 -17.86 9.05 -6.22
N THR A 12 -17.44 10.26 -6.61
CA THR A 12 -17.25 11.39 -5.68
C THR A 12 -18.55 11.76 -4.99
N GLU A 13 -19.65 11.89 -5.73
CA GLU A 13 -20.97 12.18 -5.17
C GLU A 13 -21.44 11.10 -4.19
N ALA A 14 -21.22 9.83 -4.54
CA ALA A 14 -21.55 8.71 -3.67
C ALA A 14 -20.74 8.74 -2.37
N ILE A 15 -19.44 9.05 -2.43
CA ILE A 15 -18.59 9.23 -1.24
C ILE A 15 -19.16 10.34 -0.35
N ILE A 16 -19.49 11.50 -0.91
CA ILE A 16 -20.05 12.64 -0.16
C ILE A 16 -21.36 12.25 0.50
N LYS A 17 -22.27 11.58 -0.21
CA LYS A 17 -23.54 11.09 0.35
C LYS A 17 -23.32 10.14 1.52
N VAL A 18 -22.38 9.20 1.41
CA VAL A 18 -22.04 8.25 2.47
C VAL A 18 -21.48 8.98 3.69
N LEU A 19 -20.61 9.96 3.50
CA LEU A 19 -20.05 10.77 4.60
C LEU A 19 -21.14 11.57 5.31
N HIS A 20 -22.06 12.19 4.59
CA HIS A 20 -23.18 12.93 5.19
C HIS A 20 -24.17 12.03 5.93
N ALA A 21 -24.35 10.79 5.49
CA ALA A 21 -25.22 9.82 6.16
C ALA A 21 -24.62 9.27 7.47
N ASN A 22 -23.35 9.58 7.75
CA ASN A 22 -22.63 9.14 8.94
C ASN A 22 -22.20 10.37 9.77
N THR A 23 -22.13 10.21 11.07
CA THR A 23 -21.81 11.31 12.01
C THR A 23 -20.36 11.30 12.44
N PHE A 24 -19.41 11.15 11.49
CA PHE A 24 -17.98 11.18 11.80
C PHE A 24 -17.55 12.57 12.30
N ARG A 25 -16.74 12.59 13.37
CA ARG A 25 -16.12 13.79 13.94
C ARG A 25 -14.59 13.71 13.92
N CYS A 26 -14.03 12.87 13.07
CA CYS A 26 -12.59 12.63 12.92
C CYS A 26 -12.27 12.36 11.45
N ASP A 27 -11.00 12.25 11.12
CA ASP A 27 -10.56 11.81 9.81
C ASP A 27 -11.14 10.42 9.49
N VAL A 28 -11.43 10.19 8.23
CA VAL A 28 -12.10 8.97 7.76
C VAL A 28 -11.29 8.37 6.61
N SER A 29 -10.96 7.10 6.73
CA SER A 29 -10.45 6.31 5.61
C SER A 29 -11.62 5.80 4.79
N ILE A 30 -11.62 6.06 3.48
CA ILE A 30 -12.69 5.65 2.57
C ILE A 30 -12.19 4.52 1.68
N ARG A 31 -12.85 3.38 1.77
CA ARG A 31 -12.61 2.27 0.84
C ARG A 31 -13.69 2.25 -0.23
N VAL A 32 -13.30 2.47 -1.47
CA VAL A 32 -14.14 2.25 -2.65
C VAL A 32 -13.76 0.90 -3.26
N THR A 33 -14.71 0.01 -3.43
CA THR A 33 -14.46 -1.32 -4.01
C THR A 33 -15.43 -1.57 -5.14
N LEU A 34 -14.90 -1.86 -6.33
CA LEU A 34 -15.64 -2.39 -7.46
C LEU A 34 -15.56 -3.92 -7.42
N PHE A 35 -16.68 -4.59 -7.66
CA PHE A 35 -16.76 -6.04 -7.66
C PHE A 35 -17.74 -6.55 -8.71
N VAL A 36 -17.56 -7.77 -9.15
CA VAL A 36 -18.54 -8.45 -10.02
C VAL A 36 -19.68 -8.93 -9.14
N ASP A 37 -20.89 -8.45 -9.42
CA ASP A 37 -22.11 -8.69 -8.65
C ASP A 37 -23.11 -9.45 -9.52
N GLY A 38 -22.76 -10.65 -9.91
CA GLY A 38 -23.60 -11.48 -10.76
C GLY A 38 -23.30 -12.96 -10.60
N GLU A 39 -24.25 -13.77 -11.05
CA GLU A 39 -24.06 -15.20 -11.19
C GLU A 39 -23.06 -15.50 -12.31
N GLY A 40 -22.17 -16.45 -12.08
CA GLY A 40 -21.22 -16.87 -13.11
C GLY A 40 -19.98 -17.54 -12.56
N GLY A 41 -19.13 -18.00 -13.48
CA GLY A 41 -17.88 -18.63 -13.16
C GLY A 41 -16.73 -17.66 -12.99
N TRP A 42 -15.51 -18.19 -12.93
CA TRP A 42 -14.28 -17.44 -12.71
C TRP A 42 -13.98 -16.36 -13.75
N SER A 43 -14.56 -16.44 -14.94
CA SER A 43 -14.39 -15.49 -16.04
C SER A 43 -15.45 -14.38 -16.08
N SER A 44 -16.43 -14.39 -15.16
CA SER A 44 -17.46 -13.36 -15.11
C SER A 44 -16.86 -11.99 -14.87
N SER A 45 -17.30 -11.00 -15.65
CA SER A 45 -16.85 -9.61 -15.59
C SER A 45 -18.01 -8.60 -15.44
N ASN A 46 -19.25 -9.07 -15.47
CA ASN A 46 -20.48 -8.27 -15.39
C ASN A 46 -21.58 -9.02 -14.63
N PRO A 47 -22.54 -8.32 -14.04
CA PRO A 47 -22.54 -6.87 -13.79
C PRO A 47 -21.47 -6.45 -12.79
N VAL A 48 -21.05 -5.19 -12.87
CA VAL A 48 -20.11 -4.60 -11.91
C VAL A 48 -20.86 -3.66 -10.98
N ASN A 49 -20.70 -3.88 -9.70
CA ASN A 49 -21.22 -3.01 -8.66
C ASN A 49 -20.11 -2.39 -7.81
N MET A 50 -20.50 -1.45 -6.96
CA MET A 50 -19.59 -0.70 -6.10
C MET A 50 -20.13 -0.66 -4.67
N PHE A 51 -19.27 -0.83 -3.69
CA PHE A 51 -19.56 -0.39 -2.33
C PHE A 51 -18.51 0.62 -1.83
N ILE A 52 -18.97 1.51 -0.94
CA ILE A 52 -18.15 2.52 -0.29
C ILE A 52 -18.24 2.31 1.21
N ALA A 53 -17.10 2.05 1.85
CA ALA A 53 -17.02 1.85 3.29
C ALA A 53 -16.19 2.97 3.92
N PRO A 54 -16.82 3.89 4.67
CA PRO A 54 -16.12 4.86 5.49
C PRO A 54 -15.70 4.20 6.82
N ILE A 55 -14.45 4.39 7.21
CA ILE A 55 -13.87 3.84 8.44
C ILE A 55 -13.30 5.00 9.23
N ALA A 56 -13.78 5.21 10.45
CA ALA A 56 -13.22 6.21 11.35
C ALA A 56 -11.72 5.96 11.56
N LYS A 57 -10.92 6.97 11.29
CA LYS A 57 -9.46 6.91 11.43
C LYS A 57 -8.95 8.22 12.02
N PRO A 58 -9.13 8.43 13.33
CA PRO A 58 -8.57 9.60 13.98
C PRO A 58 -7.07 9.65 13.75
N ARG A 59 -6.53 10.85 13.56
CA ARG A 59 -5.08 11.04 13.49
C ARG A 59 -4.47 10.46 14.76
N SER A 60 -3.57 9.52 14.59
CA SER A 60 -2.69 9.12 15.67
C SER A 60 -1.60 10.18 15.80
N ASP A 61 -1.31 10.59 17.03
CA ASP A 61 -0.06 11.28 17.30
C ASP A 61 1.07 10.31 16.93
N ILE A 62 1.74 10.61 15.83
CA ILE A 62 2.90 9.82 15.40
C ILE A 62 3.98 10.11 16.41
N ASN A 63 4.17 9.20 17.35
CA ASN A 63 5.31 9.27 18.26
C ASN A 63 6.57 8.84 17.48
N LEU A 64 7.22 9.84 16.88
CA LEU A 64 8.44 9.64 16.09
C LEU A 64 9.62 9.16 16.95
N GLU A 65 9.59 9.41 18.26
CA GLU A 65 10.68 9.06 19.16
C GLU A 65 10.80 7.54 19.39
N ASN A 66 9.70 6.82 19.42
CA ASN A 66 9.69 5.39 19.73
C ASN A 66 9.78 4.48 18.50
N GLY A 67 9.55 5.01 17.30
CA GLY A 67 9.55 4.25 16.06
C GLY A 67 8.61 3.04 16.07
N LYS A 68 8.82 2.12 15.15
CA LYS A 68 8.08 0.85 15.01
C LYS A 68 9.05 -0.28 14.69
N LYS A 69 8.72 -1.50 15.12
CA LYS A 69 9.54 -2.67 14.86
C LYS A 69 9.11 -3.34 13.56
N GLY A 70 10.00 -3.37 12.58
CA GLY A 70 9.82 -4.11 11.33
C GLY A 70 10.63 -5.40 11.30
N MET A 71 10.14 -6.41 10.59
CA MET A 71 10.88 -7.64 10.31
C MET A 71 10.84 -7.97 8.83
N ILE A 72 11.85 -8.67 8.34
CA ILE A 72 11.80 -9.26 7.00
C ILE A 72 10.95 -10.53 7.08
N SER A 73 9.84 -10.55 6.34
CA SER A 73 8.92 -11.67 6.32
C SER A 73 9.52 -12.88 5.60
N SER A 74 9.11 -14.09 5.99
CA SER A 74 9.37 -15.31 5.24
C SER A 74 8.54 -15.42 3.97
N PHE A 75 7.44 -14.65 3.86
CA PHE A 75 6.59 -14.60 2.67
C PHE A 75 7.16 -13.64 1.63
N GLU A 76 7.41 -14.16 0.43
CA GLU A 76 7.74 -13.32 -0.73
C GLU A 76 6.52 -12.51 -1.18
N ARG A 77 6.78 -11.33 -1.75
CA ARG A 77 5.75 -10.57 -2.44
C ARG A 77 5.33 -11.29 -3.73
N ILE A 78 4.01 -11.31 -4.00
CA ILE A 78 3.51 -11.79 -5.30
C ILE A 78 4.22 -11.09 -6.45
N ASN A 79 4.31 -11.75 -7.60
CA ASN A 79 5.00 -11.23 -8.77
C ASN A 79 4.16 -11.42 -10.05
N ASP A 80 4.56 -10.80 -11.16
CA ASP A 80 3.83 -10.82 -12.43
C ASP A 80 3.60 -12.21 -13.03
N HIS A 81 4.33 -13.25 -12.57
CA HIS A 81 4.09 -14.63 -12.99
C HIS A 81 2.96 -15.31 -12.21
N SER A 82 2.57 -14.77 -11.07
CA SER A 82 1.49 -15.31 -10.24
C SER A 82 0.25 -14.41 -10.26
N MET A 83 0.41 -13.15 -9.92
CA MET A 83 -0.66 -12.14 -9.89
C MET A 83 -0.04 -10.75 -10.12
N PRO A 84 -0.69 -9.83 -10.84
CA PRO A 84 -0.14 -8.51 -11.11
C PRO A 84 0.00 -7.68 -9.81
N PRO A 85 1.21 -7.49 -9.26
CA PRO A 85 1.40 -6.79 -7.99
C PRO A 85 1.06 -5.31 -8.06
N ARG A 86 1.21 -4.70 -9.24
CA ARG A 86 0.92 -3.29 -9.48
C ARG A 86 -0.57 -2.96 -9.43
N ALA A 87 -1.44 -3.96 -9.70
CA ALA A 87 -2.87 -3.79 -9.64
C ALA A 87 -3.37 -3.86 -8.19
N LYS A 88 -4.13 -2.84 -7.76
CA LYS A 88 -4.71 -2.80 -6.41
C LYS A 88 -5.98 -3.63 -6.35
N VAL A 89 -5.84 -4.96 -6.34
CA VAL A 89 -6.95 -5.92 -6.26
C VAL A 89 -6.97 -6.62 -4.90
N GLY A 90 -8.19 -6.90 -4.40
CA GLY A 90 -8.39 -7.49 -3.08
C GLY A 90 -7.67 -8.82 -2.86
N ALA A 91 -7.60 -9.67 -3.89
CA ALA A 91 -6.93 -10.96 -3.82
C ALA A 91 -5.43 -10.86 -3.50
N ASN A 92 -4.74 -9.81 -3.96
CA ASN A 92 -3.32 -9.60 -3.70
C ASN A 92 -3.03 -9.40 -2.21
N TYR A 93 -4.01 -8.88 -1.46
CA TYR A 93 -3.86 -8.62 -0.02
C TYR A 93 -3.92 -9.88 0.85
N ILE A 94 -4.28 -11.03 0.30
CA ILE A 94 -4.17 -12.32 1.02
C ILE A 94 -2.69 -12.62 1.31
N ASN A 95 -1.81 -12.45 0.33
CA ASN A 95 -0.36 -12.58 0.53
C ASN A 95 0.16 -11.61 1.61
N SER A 96 -0.22 -10.34 1.52
CA SER A 96 0.13 -9.31 2.50
C SER A 96 -0.37 -9.64 3.90
N ARG A 97 -1.57 -10.23 4.01
CA ARG A 97 -2.17 -10.63 5.28
C ARG A 97 -1.34 -11.72 5.98
N TYR A 98 -0.85 -12.71 5.25
CA TYR A 98 -0.01 -13.75 5.85
C TYR A 98 1.29 -13.18 6.39
N ALA A 99 1.97 -12.32 5.62
CA ALA A 99 3.17 -11.64 6.08
C ALA A 99 2.90 -10.78 7.33
N TYR A 100 1.76 -10.08 7.38
CA TYR A 100 1.39 -9.27 8.53
C TYR A 100 1.12 -10.12 9.79
N LEU A 101 0.39 -11.23 9.66
CA LEU A 101 0.12 -12.14 10.76
C LEU A 101 1.40 -12.81 11.29
N GLU A 102 2.35 -13.13 10.40
CA GLU A 102 3.68 -13.59 10.80
C GLU A 102 4.40 -12.56 11.68
N ALA A 103 4.45 -11.30 11.22
CA ALA A 103 5.08 -10.23 12.00
C ALA A 103 4.42 -10.05 13.37
N GLN A 104 3.08 -10.04 13.43
CA GLN A 104 2.36 -9.95 14.69
C GLN A 104 2.64 -11.11 15.64
N SER A 105 2.71 -12.34 15.12
CA SER A 105 2.99 -13.54 15.94
C SER A 105 4.38 -13.49 16.59
N LEU A 106 5.31 -12.74 15.99
CA LEU A 106 6.67 -12.52 16.47
C LEU A 106 6.86 -11.19 17.19
N SER A 107 5.76 -10.50 17.53
CA SER A 107 5.77 -9.21 18.25
C SER A 107 6.46 -8.07 17.48
N PHE A 108 6.35 -8.09 16.14
CA PHE A 108 6.72 -6.97 15.27
C PHE A 108 5.47 -6.21 14.81
N ASP A 109 5.63 -4.90 14.54
CA ASP A 109 4.53 -4.03 14.13
C ASP A 109 4.17 -4.22 12.65
N PHE A 110 5.16 -4.54 11.80
CA PHE A 110 4.94 -4.71 10.36
C PHE A 110 6.00 -5.61 9.70
N PRO A 111 5.62 -6.30 8.60
CA PRO A 111 6.57 -7.03 7.76
C PRO A 111 7.19 -6.13 6.70
N ILE A 112 8.41 -6.44 6.32
CA ILE A 112 9.03 -6.02 5.06
C ILE A 112 9.11 -7.26 4.18
N MET A 113 8.50 -7.21 3.00
CA MET A 113 8.48 -8.32 2.07
C MET A 113 9.58 -8.15 1.02
N LEU A 114 10.15 -9.26 0.60
CA LEU A 114 11.12 -9.29 -0.48
C LEU A 114 10.45 -9.76 -1.77
N ASP A 115 10.99 -9.37 -2.91
CA ASP A 115 10.64 -9.92 -4.19
C ASP A 115 11.30 -11.29 -4.40
N ARG A 116 10.97 -11.99 -5.50
CA ARG A 116 11.53 -13.30 -5.85
C ARG A 116 13.06 -13.31 -6.05
N MET A 117 13.67 -12.14 -6.21
CA MET A 117 15.13 -11.99 -6.34
C MET A 117 15.80 -11.70 -4.98
N GLY A 118 15.02 -11.71 -3.90
CA GLY A 118 15.49 -11.39 -2.55
C GLY A 118 15.77 -9.90 -2.33
N LYS A 119 15.28 -9.03 -3.22
CA LYS A 119 15.37 -7.58 -3.06
C LYS A 119 14.19 -7.04 -2.26
N VAL A 120 14.38 -5.92 -1.60
CA VAL A 120 13.31 -5.25 -0.85
C VAL A 120 12.19 -4.84 -1.80
N SER A 121 10.95 -5.22 -1.45
CA SER A 121 9.73 -4.84 -2.14
C SER A 121 9.01 -3.75 -1.34
N GLU A 122 8.00 -4.12 -0.61
CA GLU A 122 7.16 -3.22 0.18
C GLU A 122 6.70 -3.89 1.48
N SER A 123 5.96 -3.19 2.30
CA SER A 123 5.27 -3.77 3.45
C SER A 123 3.89 -4.32 3.04
N SER A 124 3.16 -4.92 3.97
CA SER A 124 1.84 -5.53 3.74
C SER A 124 0.78 -4.58 3.18
N GLY A 125 0.90 -3.29 3.39
CA GLY A 125 -0.09 -2.29 2.94
C GLY A 125 0.50 -0.92 2.64
N SER A 126 1.82 -0.80 2.59
CA SER A 126 2.52 0.47 2.45
C SER A 126 3.82 0.30 1.66
N CYS A 127 4.18 1.30 0.88
CA CYS A 127 5.49 1.35 0.23
C CYS A 127 6.58 1.65 1.25
N LEU A 128 7.77 1.13 0.98
CA LEU A 128 8.96 1.39 1.79
C LEU A 128 9.81 2.49 1.16
N MET A 129 10.27 3.38 1.99
CA MET A 129 11.30 4.37 1.68
C MET A 129 12.37 4.34 2.78
N MET A 130 13.60 4.65 2.43
CA MET A 130 14.70 4.78 3.40
C MET A 130 15.53 6.03 3.10
N LEU A 131 16.09 6.59 4.13
CA LEU A 131 17.13 7.61 4.03
C LEU A 131 18.46 6.91 4.23
N ARG A 132 19.42 7.18 3.34
CA ARG A 132 20.78 6.69 3.45
C ARG A 132 21.76 7.71 2.89
N ASP A 133 22.72 8.12 3.72
CA ASP A 133 23.75 9.12 3.35
C ASP A 133 23.13 10.41 2.76
N GLY A 134 21.98 10.83 3.29
CA GLY A 134 21.23 12.01 2.82
C GLY A 134 20.43 11.80 1.54
N VAL A 135 20.38 10.59 0.99
CA VAL A 135 19.62 10.23 -0.21
C VAL A 135 18.35 9.48 0.17
N LEU A 136 17.19 9.93 -0.35
CA LEU A 136 15.93 9.22 -0.21
C LEU A 136 15.84 8.11 -1.25
N VAL A 137 15.82 6.87 -0.80
CA VAL A 137 15.82 5.67 -1.65
C VAL A 137 14.50 4.93 -1.52
N THR A 138 13.99 4.41 -2.62
CA THR A 138 12.79 3.52 -2.63
C THR A 138 12.93 2.45 -3.71
N PRO A 139 12.39 1.23 -3.47
CA PRO A 139 12.37 0.18 -4.48
C PRO A 139 11.65 0.61 -5.77
N PRO A 140 12.08 0.11 -6.95
CA PRO A 140 11.43 0.41 -8.23
C PRO A 140 10.11 -0.36 -8.36
N ASN A 141 9.25 0.05 -9.30
CA ASN A 141 8.00 -0.66 -9.58
C ASN A 141 8.23 -2.13 -10.00
N THR A 142 9.41 -2.45 -10.51
CA THR A 142 9.82 -3.82 -10.86
C THR A 142 10.09 -4.71 -9.65
N ALA A 143 10.20 -4.15 -8.46
CA ALA A 143 10.34 -4.90 -7.20
C ALA A 143 8.99 -5.41 -6.65
N SER A 144 8.01 -5.66 -7.51
CA SER A 144 6.69 -6.20 -7.15
C SER A 144 5.87 -5.32 -6.20
N ILE A 145 6.07 -4.01 -6.22
CA ILE A 145 5.32 -3.06 -5.40
C ILE A 145 4.01 -2.62 -6.07
N VAL A 146 3.06 -2.16 -5.27
CA VAL A 146 1.88 -1.43 -5.78
C VAL A 146 2.32 -0.04 -6.25
N GLU A 147 1.83 0.42 -7.41
CA GLU A 147 2.05 1.79 -7.88
C GLU A 147 1.28 2.77 -6.98
N SER A 148 1.96 3.27 -5.96
CA SER A 148 1.36 4.09 -4.91
C SER A 148 1.34 5.57 -5.26
N ILE A 149 0.16 6.17 -5.19
CA ILE A 149 -0.01 7.63 -5.32
C ILE A 149 0.80 8.36 -4.24
N THR A 150 0.73 7.92 -2.98
CA THR A 150 1.47 8.53 -1.88
C THR A 150 2.98 8.51 -2.11
N ARG A 151 3.53 7.36 -2.53
CA ARG A 151 4.96 7.24 -2.87
C ARG A 151 5.35 8.21 -4.00
N ASN A 152 4.56 8.28 -5.06
CA ASN A 152 4.83 9.19 -6.18
C ASN A 152 4.77 10.65 -5.74
N THR A 153 3.79 11.03 -4.92
CA THR A 153 3.69 12.38 -4.34
C THR A 153 4.93 12.72 -3.51
N LEU A 154 5.43 11.78 -2.69
CA LEU A 154 6.65 12.00 -1.91
C LEU A 154 7.88 12.20 -2.81
N LEU A 155 8.01 11.44 -3.89
CA LEU A 155 9.10 11.62 -4.86
C LEU A 155 9.03 12.98 -5.57
N GLU A 156 7.83 13.45 -5.90
CA GLU A 156 7.63 14.78 -6.48
C GLU A 156 7.96 15.91 -5.46
N LEU A 157 7.49 15.77 -4.22
CA LEU A 157 7.79 16.73 -3.16
C LEU A 157 9.29 16.78 -2.86
N SER A 158 9.95 15.63 -2.78
CA SER A 158 11.40 15.58 -2.55
C SER A 158 12.17 16.35 -3.61
N LYS A 159 11.80 16.19 -4.88
CA LYS A 159 12.38 16.99 -5.98
C LYS A 159 12.12 18.48 -5.80
N LYS A 160 10.88 18.86 -5.43
CA LYS A 160 10.49 20.26 -5.21
C LYS A 160 11.28 20.90 -4.08
N PHE A 161 11.65 20.13 -3.06
CA PHE A 161 12.44 20.60 -1.92
C PHE A 161 13.96 20.33 -2.08
N ASN A 162 14.41 19.98 -3.29
CA ASN A 162 15.82 19.72 -3.62
C ASN A 162 16.46 18.58 -2.80
N HIS A 163 15.67 17.59 -2.37
CA HIS A 163 16.22 16.37 -1.81
C HIS A 163 16.64 15.41 -2.92
N THR A 164 17.83 14.85 -2.78
CA THR A 164 18.30 13.78 -3.68
C THR A 164 17.45 12.53 -3.49
N THR A 165 16.97 11.96 -4.60
CA THR A 165 16.13 10.75 -4.57
C THR A 165 16.63 9.71 -5.56
N GLU A 166 16.60 8.45 -5.16
CA GLU A 166 16.93 7.30 -6.00
C GLU A 166 15.80 6.27 -5.99
N VAL A 167 15.41 5.84 -7.18
CA VAL A 167 14.50 4.70 -7.36
C VAL A 167 15.33 3.55 -7.91
N ARG A 168 15.71 2.61 -7.05
CA ARG A 168 16.59 1.50 -7.37
C ARG A 168 16.31 0.25 -6.56
N SER A 169 16.86 -0.88 -7.00
CA SER A 169 16.88 -2.10 -6.21
C SER A 169 17.59 -1.87 -4.87
N VAL A 170 17.04 -2.46 -3.82
CA VAL A 170 17.55 -2.38 -2.45
C VAL A 170 17.81 -3.79 -1.93
N ASP A 171 19.01 -4.05 -1.47
CA ASP A 171 19.35 -5.31 -0.83
C ASP A 171 18.81 -5.35 0.61
N LYS A 172 18.34 -6.53 1.07
CA LYS A 172 17.86 -6.65 2.46
C LYS A 172 18.89 -6.22 3.51
N ALA A 173 20.17 -6.45 3.23
CA ALA A 173 21.24 -6.05 4.14
C ALA A 173 21.41 -4.53 4.22
N GLU A 174 21.02 -3.81 3.18
CA GLU A 174 21.09 -2.35 3.13
C GLU A 174 20.12 -1.68 4.12
N LEU A 175 19.03 -2.36 4.47
CA LEU A 175 18.11 -1.87 5.50
C LEU A 175 18.77 -1.67 6.86
N TYR A 176 19.81 -2.46 7.19
CA TYR A 176 20.55 -2.32 8.44
C TYR A 176 21.57 -1.18 8.42
N LEU A 177 21.82 -0.62 7.23
CA LEU A 177 22.77 0.49 7.02
C LEU A 177 22.05 1.82 6.75
N ALA A 178 20.72 1.79 6.70
CA ALA A 178 19.91 2.99 6.51
C ALA A 178 19.93 3.87 7.76
N ASP A 179 19.97 5.18 7.56
CA ASP A 179 19.85 6.17 8.64
C ASP A 179 18.42 6.16 9.19
N GLU A 180 17.43 6.00 8.30
CA GLU A 180 16.03 5.93 8.63
C GLU A 180 15.26 5.06 7.61
N ILE A 181 14.25 4.34 8.09
CA ILE A 181 13.31 3.59 7.25
C ILE A 181 11.90 4.02 7.63
N PHE A 182 11.07 4.33 6.63
CA PHE A 182 9.69 4.64 6.88
C PHE A 182 8.76 4.03 5.83
N LEU A 183 7.52 3.87 6.22
CA LEU A 183 6.45 3.35 5.36
C LEU A 183 5.51 4.48 4.98
N CYS A 184 5.07 4.49 3.73
CA CYS A 184 4.12 5.47 3.24
C CYS A 184 2.95 4.82 2.52
N GLY A 185 1.75 5.37 2.75
CA GLY A 185 0.50 4.90 2.17
C GLY A 185 -0.65 5.84 2.53
N THR A 186 -1.84 5.57 2.00
CA THR A 186 -3.04 6.36 2.28
C THR A 186 -3.73 5.94 3.58
N SER A 187 -3.41 4.78 4.09
CA SER A 187 -4.06 4.17 5.27
C SER A 187 -3.11 4.05 6.44
#